data_575c098b7073f60047eb7716816dd2e4
#
_entry.id   575c098b7073f60047eb7716816dd2e4
#
_cell.length_a   1.000
_cell.length_b   1.000
_cell.length_c   1.000
_cell.angle_alpha   90.00
_cell.angle_beta   90.00
_cell.angle_gamma   90.00
#
_symmetry.space_group_name_H-M   'P 1'
#
loop_
_entity.id
_entity.type
_entity.pdbx_description
1 polymer ?
#
loop_
_entity_poly.entity_id
_entity_poly.type
_entity_poly.pdbx_seq_one_letter_code
_entity_poly.pdbx_strand_id
1 'polypeptide(L)'
;MGTVTEIAGPSGCGKTQFCIMLSVQATLPRHRGGLDGNVLFIDTESAFSAERLLEVAQSKCPDLHSTEEELCNMAQRVLVDNHQTCSSLLKKLETLEEEVITHKIRLIIVDSIASLVRKEFSSSAGSNLIHRTNFLSRQAALLKNIAELFSIPVIVTNQITTRFGRQAAEQDEELPTEFSEGYVTVALGNTWSHNVNTRLILQYLNDDKRQVMVAKSPVAPFTAFNYTIQKDGIIQDAEGAAVYAGTDPGVQQISVRSSLPFH
;
A
#
# COMPACT_ATOMS: atom_id res chain seq x y z
N MET A 1 8.78 -16.10 -6.22
CA MET A 1 7.37 -16.12 -6.69
C MET A 1 6.87 -14.69 -6.70
N GLY A 2 6.29 -14.26 -7.81
CA GLY A 2 5.65 -12.95 -7.92
C GLY A 2 4.37 -12.91 -7.07
N THR A 3 4.20 -11.86 -6.29
CA THR A 3 3.05 -11.72 -5.38
C THR A 3 2.53 -10.30 -5.40
N VAL A 4 1.23 -10.15 -5.15
CA VAL A 4 0.58 -8.85 -4.93
C VAL A 4 0.51 -8.59 -3.43
N THR A 5 1.14 -7.51 -2.99
CA THR A 5 1.12 -7.03 -1.61
C THR A 5 0.34 -5.74 -1.53
N GLU A 6 -0.65 -5.69 -0.66
CA GLU A 6 -1.44 -4.50 -0.37
C GLU A 6 -0.95 -3.82 0.91
N ILE A 7 -0.75 -2.51 0.83
CA ILE A 7 -0.46 -1.64 1.97
C ILE A 7 -1.70 -0.76 2.19
N ALA A 8 -2.48 -1.07 3.22
CA ALA A 8 -3.71 -0.36 3.55
C ALA A 8 -3.53 0.48 4.82
N GLY A 9 -4.16 1.64 4.87
CA GLY A 9 -4.11 2.49 6.05
C GLY A 9 -4.74 3.86 5.84
N PRO A 10 -4.94 4.64 6.91
CA PRO A 10 -5.47 5.99 6.83
C PRO A 10 -4.53 6.94 6.07
N SER A 11 -5.04 8.10 5.71
CA SER A 11 -4.22 9.16 5.12
C SER A 11 -3.10 9.57 6.10
N GLY A 12 -1.92 9.89 5.58
CA GLY A 12 -0.78 10.33 6.39
C GLY A 12 -0.01 9.23 7.15
N CYS A 13 -0.49 7.98 7.18
CA CYS A 13 0.24 6.87 7.83
C CYS A 13 1.56 6.48 7.15
N GLY A 14 1.85 6.99 5.95
CA GLY A 14 3.13 6.74 5.28
C GLY A 14 3.08 5.65 4.21
N LYS A 15 1.91 5.33 3.62
CA LYS A 15 1.82 4.36 2.51
C LYS A 15 2.76 4.72 1.36
N THR A 16 2.70 5.95 0.86
CA THR A 16 3.61 6.47 -0.17
C THR A 16 5.07 6.45 0.28
N GLN A 17 5.36 6.68 1.57
CA GLN A 17 6.72 6.60 2.12
C GLN A 17 7.27 5.16 2.06
N PHE A 18 6.43 4.15 2.33
CA PHE A 18 6.78 2.75 2.09
C PHE A 18 7.10 2.50 0.63
N CYS A 19 6.26 3.01 -0.29
CA CYS A 19 6.46 2.85 -1.72
C CYS A 19 7.76 3.50 -2.20
N ILE A 20 8.07 4.72 -1.75
CA ILE A 20 9.33 5.41 -2.07
C ILE A 20 10.53 4.63 -1.54
N MET A 21 10.49 4.19 -0.28
CA MET A 21 11.57 3.40 0.31
C MET A 21 11.79 2.08 -0.43
N LEU A 22 10.70 1.38 -0.80
CA LEU A 22 10.78 0.15 -1.59
C LEU A 22 11.33 0.41 -3.00
N SER A 23 11.03 1.57 -3.60
CA SER A 23 11.60 1.97 -4.88
C SER A 23 13.11 2.12 -4.79
N VAL A 24 13.61 2.85 -3.79
CA VAL A 24 15.06 2.94 -3.53
C VAL A 24 15.67 1.56 -3.33
N GLN A 25 15.06 0.74 -2.46
CA GLN A 25 15.56 -0.61 -2.16
C GLN A 25 15.63 -1.49 -3.40
N ALA A 26 14.64 -1.43 -4.30
CA ALA A 26 14.61 -2.24 -5.51
C ALA A 26 15.72 -1.90 -6.51
N THR A 27 16.16 -0.64 -6.54
CA THR A 27 17.25 -0.21 -7.41
C THR A 27 18.64 -0.64 -6.90
N LEU A 28 18.78 -0.97 -5.63
CA LEU A 28 20.06 -1.40 -5.07
C LEU A 28 20.52 -2.74 -5.65
N PRO A 29 21.85 -2.96 -5.71
CA PRO A 29 22.40 -4.23 -6.11
C PRO A 29 21.95 -5.39 -5.21
N ARG A 30 21.90 -6.61 -5.74
CA ARG A 30 21.43 -7.79 -5.00
C ARG A 30 22.22 -8.10 -3.74
N HIS A 31 23.53 -7.87 -3.73
CA HIS A 31 24.39 -8.06 -2.55
C HIS A 31 24.09 -7.05 -1.41
N ARG A 32 23.36 -5.99 -1.72
CA ARG A 32 22.83 -5.00 -0.74
C ARG A 32 21.35 -5.26 -0.40
N GLY A 33 20.82 -6.42 -0.77
CA GLY A 33 19.42 -6.76 -0.53
C GLY A 33 18.42 -6.12 -1.50
N GLY A 34 18.91 -5.52 -2.60
CA GLY A 34 18.07 -4.97 -3.67
C GLY A 34 17.65 -5.99 -4.71
N LEU A 35 16.86 -5.56 -5.69
CA LEU A 35 16.44 -6.35 -6.83
C LEU A 35 17.32 -6.13 -8.07
N ASP A 36 18.20 -5.14 -8.02
CA ASP A 36 19.03 -4.68 -9.13
C ASP A 36 18.21 -4.47 -10.41
N GLY A 37 17.10 -3.76 -10.29
CA GLY A 37 16.16 -3.55 -11.39
C GLY A 37 15.52 -2.18 -11.37
N ASN A 38 14.77 -1.90 -12.43
CA ASN A 38 13.99 -0.67 -12.52
C ASN A 38 12.63 -0.86 -11.83
N VAL A 39 12.05 0.26 -11.43
CA VAL A 39 10.76 0.33 -10.76
C VAL A 39 9.78 1.06 -11.66
N LEU A 40 8.59 0.52 -11.82
CA LEU A 40 7.46 1.26 -12.37
C LEU A 40 6.57 1.73 -11.23
N PHE A 41 6.49 3.03 -11.03
CA PHE A 41 5.66 3.69 -10.03
C PHE A 41 4.45 4.34 -10.72
N ILE A 42 3.30 3.70 -10.61
CA ILE A 42 2.03 4.21 -11.13
C ILE A 42 1.39 5.07 -10.05
N ASP A 43 1.40 6.39 -10.26
CA ASP A 43 0.86 7.37 -9.32
C ASP A 43 -0.53 7.83 -9.77
N THR A 44 -1.54 7.62 -8.93
CA THR A 44 -2.93 8.02 -9.20
C THR A 44 -3.41 9.16 -8.30
N GLU A 45 -2.59 9.55 -7.33
CA GLU A 45 -2.90 10.60 -6.35
C GLU A 45 -2.01 11.85 -6.52
N SER A 46 -1.02 11.81 -7.43
CA SER A 46 0.02 12.84 -7.58
C SER A 46 0.79 13.08 -6.27
N ALA A 47 1.08 11.98 -5.59
CA ALA A 47 1.71 12.01 -4.26
C ALA A 47 3.20 11.62 -4.30
N PHE A 48 3.72 11.18 -5.44
CA PHE A 48 5.13 10.89 -5.63
C PHE A 48 5.96 12.17 -5.57
N SER A 49 7.07 12.14 -4.80
CA SER A 49 8.05 13.21 -4.76
C SER A 49 9.44 12.67 -5.13
N ALA A 50 10.00 13.21 -6.21
CA ALA A 50 11.36 12.90 -6.62
C ALA A 50 12.39 13.41 -5.58
N GLU A 51 12.15 14.56 -4.97
CA GLU A 51 12.98 15.11 -3.91
C GLU A 51 13.06 14.14 -2.72
N ARG A 52 11.88 13.59 -2.34
CA ARG A 52 11.81 12.63 -1.24
C ARG A 52 12.51 11.30 -1.59
N LEU A 53 12.42 10.86 -2.84
CA LEU A 53 13.13 9.67 -3.32
C LEU A 53 14.66 9.86 -3.17
N LEU A 54 15.18 11.01 -3.60
CA LEU A 54 16.61 11.34 -3.50
C LEU A 54 17.06 11.46 -2.04
N GLU A 55 16.27 12.11 -1.19
CA GLU A 55 16.55 12.24 0.23
C GLU A 55 16.68 10.87 0.92
N VAL A 56 15.73 9.99 0.66
CA VAL A 56 15.74 8.61 1.20
C VAL A 56 16.95 7.83 0.68
N ALA A 57 17.26 7.92 -0.61
CA ALA A 57 18.38 7.21 -1.22
C ALA A 57 19.72 7.65 -0.61
N GLN A 58 19.94 8.97 -0.50
CA GLN A 58 21.16 9.53 0.05
C GLN A 58 21.33 9.20 1.54
N SER A 59 20.24 9.28 2.32
CA SER A 59 20.29 9.01 3.75
C SER A 59 20.46 7.52 4.06
N LYS A 60 19.80 6.65 3.28
CA LYS A 60 19.82 5.20 3.52
C LYS A 60 21.10 4.51 3.05
N CYS A 61 21.67 4.97 1.93
CA CYS A 61 22.84 4.37 1.30
C CYS A 61 23.84 5.47 0.87
N PRO A 62 24.43 6.22 1.81
CA PRO A 62 25.31 7.33 1.47
C PRO A 62 26.57 6.91 0.72
N ASP A 63 27.01 5.66 0.88
CA ASP A 63 28.14 5.07 0.17
C ASP A 63 27.87 4.77 -1.31
N LEU A 64 26.62 4.61 -1.70
CA LEU A 64 26.19 4.35 -3.09
C LEU A 64 25.59 5.57 -3.77
N HIS A 65 25.31 6.63 -3.01
CA HIS A 65 24.59 7.82 -3.46
C HIS A 65 25.29 9.08 -2.93
N SER A 66 26.62 9.09 -3.03
CA SER A 66 27.48 10.17 -2.51
C SER A 66 27.58 11.36 -3.46
N THR A 67 27.36 11.12 -4.76
CA THR A 67 27.45 12.14 -5.80
C THR A 67 26.08 12.41 -6.43
N GLU A 68 25.91 13.58 -7.01
CA GLU A 68 24.70 13.95 -7.74
C GLU A 68 24.47 13.03 -8.95
N GLU A 69 25.55 12.61 -9.62
CA GLU A 69 25.47 11.67 -10.74
C GLU A 69 24.92 10.30 -10.31
N GLU A 70 25.38 9.75 -9.20
CA GLU A 70 24.89 8.47 -8.65
C GLU A 70 23.42 8.57 -8.23
N LEU A 71 23.01 9.68 -7.63
CA LEU A 71 21.61 9.95 -7.30
C LEU A 71 20.73 10.05 -8.55
N CYS A 72 21.18 10.77 -9.58
CA CYS A 72 20.48 10.88 -10.86
C CYS A 72 20.35 9.51 -11.53
N ASN A 73 21.41 8.72 -11.57
CA ASN A 73 21.41 7.37 -12.14
C ASN A 73 20.43 6.44 -11.40
N MET A 74 20.35 6.54 -10.08
CA MET A 74 19.35 5.81 -9.30
C MET A 74 17.93 6.29 -9.60
N ALA A 75 17.70 7.61 -9.62
CA ALA A 75 16.39 8.19 -9.89
C ALA A 75 15.84 7.81 -11.28
N GLN A 76 16.67 7.74 -12.30
CA GLN A 76 16.30 7.31 -13.66
C GLN A 76 15.82 5.85 -13.71
N ARG A 77 16.13 5.05 -12.71
CA ARG A 77 15.65 3.68 -12.58
C ARG A 77 14.23 3.59 -11.98
N VAL A 78 13.66 4.70 -11.54
CA VAL A 78 12.28 4.79 -11.03
C VAL A 78 11.44 5.52 -12.06
N LEU A 79 10.71 4.77 -12.88
CA LEU A 79 9.83 5.27 -13.91
C LEU A 79 8.48 5.63 -13.28
N VAL A 80 8.14 6.91 -13.30
CA VAL A 80 6.87 7.40 -12.72
C VAL A 80 5.86 7.64 -13.81
N ASP A 81 4.68 7.06 -13.68
CA ASP A 81 3.59 7.17 -14.64
C ASP A 81 2.31 7.64 -13.93
N ASN A 82 1.73 8.74 -14.40
CA ASN A 82 0.59 9.39 -13.76
C ASN A 82 -0.72 9.05 -14.47
N HIS A 83 -1.69 8.52 -13.73
CA HIS A 83 -3.02 8.19 -14.23
C HIS A 83 -4.12 8.86 -13.42
N GLN A 84 -5.04 9.54 -14.10
CA GLN A 84 -6.12 10.31 -13.49
C GLN A 84 -7.51 9.67 -13.67
N THR A 85 -7.62 8.60 -14.46
CA THR A 85 -8.88 7.91 -14.75
C THR A 85 -8.72 6.39 -14.66
N CYS A 86 -9.81 5.71 -14.31
CA CYS A 86 -9.86 4.26 -14.28
C CYS A 86 -9.54 3.64 -15.66
N SER A 87 -10.05 4.21 -16.72
CA SER A 87 -9.80 3.71 -18.09
C SER A 87 -8.35 3.88 -18.53
N SER A 88 -7.70 4.98 -18.17
CA SER A 88 -6.27 5.22 -18.43
C SER A 88 -5.41 4.19 -17.69
N LEU A 89 -5.69 3.98 -16.39
CA LEU A 89 -4.98 2.98 -15.61
C LEU A 89 -5.16 1.57 -16.18
N LEU A 90 -6.39 1.21 -16.59
CA LEU A 90 -6.65 -0.13 -17.14
C LEU A 90 -5.87 -0.37 -18.43
N LYS A 91 -5.85 0.62 -19.35
CA LYS A 91 -5.04 0.55 -20.59
C LYS A 91 -3.56 0.37 -20.27
N LYS A 92 -3.06 1.08 -19.27
CA LYS A 92 -1.68 0.94 -18.81
C LYS A 92 -1.40 -0.48 -18.33
N LEU A 93 -2.29 -1.05 -17.51
CA LEU A 93 -2.14 -2.41 -17.01
C LEU A 93 -2.18 -3.47 -18.13
N GLU A 94 -2.87 -3.22 -19.21
CA GLU A 94 -2.95 -4.10 -20.39
C GLU A 94 -1.64 -4.12 -21.20
N THR A 95 -0.82 -3.08 -21.13
CA THR A 95 0.47 -2.97 -21.84
C THR A 95 1.68 -3.26 -20.96
N LEU A 96 1.47 -3.64 -19.70
CA LEU A 96 2.56 -3.83 -18.72
C LEU A 96 3.59 -4.89 -19.13
N GLU A 97 3.19 -5.94 -19.83
CA GLU A 97 4.10 -7.02 -20.24
C GLU A 97 5.25 -6.49 -21.09
N GLU A 98 4.92 -5.67 -22.08
CA GLU A 98 5.91 -5.05 -22.97
C GLU A 98 6.86 -4.13 -22.18
N GLU A 99 6.31 -3.34 -21.26
CA GLU A 99 7.09 -2.40 -20.45
C GLU A 99 8.03 -3.11 -19.47
N VAL A 100 7.54 -4.18 -18.82
CA VAL A 100 8.36 -4.99 -17.92
C VAL A 100 9.59 -5.53 -18.64
N ILE A 101 9.42 -5.98 -19.88
CA ILE A 101 10.52 -6.50 -20.71
C ILE A 101 11.45 -5.37 -21.15
N THR A 102 10.87 -4.32 -21.77
CA THR A 102 11.64 -3.23 -22.39
C THR A 102 12.46 -2.46 -21.35
N HIS A 103 11.85 -2.15 -20.22
CA HIS A 103 12.49 -1.36 -19.16
C HIS A 103 13.11 -2.21 -18.05
N LYS A 104 13.14 -3.54 -18.17
CA LYS A 104 13.68 -4.43 -17.14
C LYS A 104 13.11 -4.16 -15.75
N ILE A 105 11.80 -3.98 -15.66
CA ILE A 105 11.09 -3.70 -14.42
C ILE A 105 11.22 -4.90 -13.47
N ARG A 106 11.55 -4.64 -12.20
CA ARG A 106 11.65 -5.63 -11.13
C ARG A 106 10.74 -5.36 -9.95
N LEU A 107 10.09 -4.21 -9.93
CA LEU A 107 9.08 -3.84 -8.94
C LEU A 107 8.02 -2.98 -9.63
N ILE A 108 6.75 -3.29 -9.39
CA ILE A 108 5.63 -2.45 -9.81
C ILE A 108 4.93 -1.93 -8.55
N ILE A 109 4.65 -0.63 -8.52
CA ILE A 109 3.92 0.05 -7.45
C ILE A 109 2.70 0.74 -8.06
N VAL A 110 1.54 0.62 -7.42
CA VAL A 110 0.32 1.37 -7.77
C VAL A 110 -0.14 2.14 -6.53
N ASP A 111 0.09 3.43 -6.52
CA ASP A 111 -0.26 4.32 -5.39
C ASP A 111 -1.28 5.40 -5.84
N SER A 112 -2.58 5.19 -5.62
CA SER A 112 -3.25 4.08 -4.99
C SER A 112 -4.26 3.42 -5.93
N ILE A 113 -4.53 2.14 -5.71
CA ILE A 113 -5.55 1.41 -6.48
C ILE A 113 -6.98 1.90 -6.17
N ALA A 114 -7.18 2.50 -4.99
CA ALA A 114 -8.51 2.90 -4.51
C ALA A 114 -8.95 4.29 -4.95
N SER A 115 -8.02 5.22 -5.22
CA SER A 115 -8.34 6.63 -5.42
C SER A 115 -9.23 6.87 -6.64
N LEU A 116 -8.86 6.31 -7.78
CA LEU A 116 -9.63 6.47 -9.03
C LEU A 116 -11.01 5.82 -8.93
N VAL A 117 -11.07 4.63 -8.34
CA VAL A 117 -12.34 3.92 -8.12
C VAL A 117 -13.27 4.73 -7.22
N ARG A 118 -12.76 5.36 -6.19
CA ARG A 118 -13.56 6.24 -5.32
C ARG A 118 -14.02 7.49 -6.05
N LYS A 119 -13.16 8.12 -6.84
CA LYS A 119 -13.50 9.31 -7.64
C LYS A 119 -14.65 9.01 -8.63
N GLU A 120 -14.54 7.94 -9.40
CA GLU A 120 -15.47 7.67 -10.50
C GLU A 120 -16.77 6.98 -10.05
N PHE A 121 -16.73 6.20 -8.97
CA PHE A 121 -17.89 5.39 -8.53
C PHE A 121 -18.53 5.86 -7.22
N SER A 122 -18.13 7.01 -6.66
CA SER A 122 -18.67 7.51 -5.39
C SER A 122 -20.08 8.11 -5.48
N SER A 123 -20.48 8.57 -6.67
CA SER A 123 -21.68 9.40 -6.85
C SER A 123 -22.92 8.67 -7.36
N SER A 124 -22.88 7.34 -7.53
CA SER A 124 -23.98 6.63 -8.23
C SER A 124 -24.52 5.47 -7.41
N ALA A 125 -25.78 5.56 -7.03
CA ALA A 125 -26.50 4.48 -6.37
C ALA A 125 -26.75 3.29 -7.32
N GLY A 126 -26.44 2.09 -6.86
CA GLY A 126 -26.93 0.81 -7.40
C GLY A 126 -26.33 0.30 -8.72
N SER A 127 -26.48 0.99 -9.83
CA SER A 127 -26.06 0.49 -11.16
C SER A 127 -24.53 0.41 -11.36
N ASN A 128 -23.77 1.22 -10.64
CA ASN A 128 -22.32 1.26 -10.76
C ASN A 128 -21.57 0.23 -9.92
N LEU A 129 -22.24 -0.50 -9.04
CA LEU A 129 -21.60 -1.50 -8.20
C LEU A 129 -21.02 -2.65 -9.02
N ILE A 130 -21.74 -3.10 -10.04
CA ILE A 130 -21.29 -4.17 -10.95
C ILE A 130 -20.09 -3.70 -11.77
N HIS A 131 -20.16 -2.49 -12.34
CA HIS A 131 -19.04 -1.91 -13.09
C HIS A 131 -17.79 -1.72 -12.24
N ARG A 132 -17.97 -1.22 -11.02
CA ARG A 132 -16.90 -1.10 -10.04
C ARG A 132 -16.25 -2.44 -9.72
N THR A 133 -17.06 -3.46 -9.46
CA THR A 133 -16.57 -4.81 -9.13
C THR A 133 -15.83 -5.44 -10.31
N ASN A 134 -16.38 -5.34 -11.52
CA ASN A 134 -15.73 -5.85 -12.73
C ASN A 134 -14.39 -5.15 -13.00
N PHE A 135 -14.35 -3.83 -12.84
CA PHE A 135 -13.16 -3.05 -13.01
C PHE A 135 -12.05 -3.48 -12.02
N LEU A 136 -12.38 -3.60 -10.74
CA LEU A 136 -11.44 -4.05 -9.70
C LEU A 136 -10.96 -5.47 -9.94
N SER A 137 -11.85 -6.38 -10.35
CA SER A 137 -11.49 -7.77 -10.65
C SER A 137 -10.53 -7.85 -11.84
N ARG A 138 -10.76 -7.03 -12.89
CA ARG A 138 -9.89 -6.99 -14.07
C ARG A 138 -8.50 -6.42 -13.71
N GLN A 139 -8.44 -5.33 -12.94
CA GLN A 139 -7.17 -4.79 -12.46
C GLN A 139 -6.39 -5.82 -11.63
N ALA A 140 -7.06 -6.46 -10.68
CA ALA A 140 -6.45 -7.47 -9.83
C ALA A 140 -5.90 -8.65 -10.66
N ALA A 141 -6.66 -9.11 -11.65
CA ALA A 141 -6.25 -10.21 -12.53
C ALA A 141 -5.00 -9.84 -13.35
N LEU A 142 -4.97 -8.63 -13.93
CA LEU A 142 -3.81 -8.14 -14.69
C LEU A 142 -2.56 -8.02 -13.82
N LEU A 143 -2.67 -7.38 -12.65
CA LEU A 143 -1.53 -7.23 -11.73
C LEU A 143 -1.01 -8.59 -11.23
N LYS A 144 -1.93 -9.52 -10.95
CA LYS A 144 -1.56 -10.87 -10.51
C LYS A 144 -0.86 -11.65 -11.63
N ASN A 145 -1.39 -11.58 -12.85
CA ASN A 145 -0.79 -12.22 -14.02
C ASN A 145 0.65 -11.73 -14.25
N ILE A 146 0.87 -10.41 -14.23
CA ILE A 146 2.21 -9.82 -14.36
C ILE A 146 3.13 -10.28 -13.23
N ALA A 147 2.67 -10.26 -11.99
CA ALA A 147 3.47 -10.70 -10.85
C ALA A 147 3.92 -12.15 -11.02
N GLU A 148 3.02 -13.04 -11.42
CA GLU A 148 3.29 -14.47 -11.60
C GLU A 148 4.18 -14.73 -12.83
N LEU A 149 3.85 -14.14 -13.99
CA LEU A 149 4.54 -14.35 -15.26
C LEU A 149 6.02 -13.95 -15.18
N PHE A 150 6.30 -12.78 -14.60
CA PHE A 150 7.66 -12.25 -14.49
C PHE A 150 8.34 -12.55 -13.15
N SER A 151 7.63 -13.19 -12.22
CA SER A 151 8.12 -13.46 -10.85
C SER A 151 8.60 -12.19 -10.11
N ILE A 152 7.90 -11.07 -10.31
CA ILE A 152 8.22 -9.77 -9.68
C ILE A 152 7.17 -9.39 -8.61
N PRO A 153 7.58 -8.67 -7.57
CA PRO A 153 6.64 -8.13 -6.60
C PRO A 153 5.81 -7.00 -7.21
N VAL A 154 4.52 -6.98 -6.86
CA VAL A 154 3.59 -5.89 -7.15
C VAL A 154 3.08 -5.35 -5.82
N ILE A 155 3.27 -4.05 -5.58
CA ILE A 155 2.81 -3.36 -4.38
C ILE A 155 1.64 -2.47 -4.78
N VAL A 156 0.56 -2.54 -4.03
CA VAL A 156 -0.59 -1.63 -4.21
C VAL A 156 -0.91 -0.94 -2.90
N THR A 157 -1.19 0.34 -2.94
CA THR A 157 -1.71 1.03 -1.75
C THR A 157 -3.21 1.15 -1.81
N ASN A 158 -3.82 1.08 -0.63
CA ASN A 158 -5.27 1.19 -0.47
C ASN A 158 -5.60 2.06 0.74
N GLN A 159 -6.79 2.64 0.71
CA GLN A 159 -7.30 3.40 1.83
C GLN A 159 -8.21 2.52 2.68
N ILE A 160 -8.32 2.85 3.95
CA ILE A 160 -9.29 2.26 4.86
C ILE A 160 -10.56 3.13 4.91
N THR A 161 -11.69 2.48 5.13
CA THR A 161 -12.98 3.15 5.34
C THR A 161 -13.51 2.75 6.70
N THR A 162 -13.82 3.73 7.54
CA THR A 162 -14.50 3.47 8.80
C THR A 162 -15.96 3.16 8.51
N ARG A 163 -16.43 2.00 8.93
CA ARG A 163 -17.85 1.68 8.94
C ARG A 163 -18.34 1.79 10.38
N PHE A 164 -19.21 2.74 10.63
CA PHE A 164 -19.97 2.77 11.87
C PHE A 164 -21.01 1.65 11.79
N GLY A 165 -20.88 0.64 12.63
CA GLY A 165 -21.88 -0.43 12.73
C GLY A 165 -23.17 0.17 13.26
N ARG A 166 -24.21 0.30 12.42
CA ARG A 166 -25.58 0.26 12.92
C ARG A 166 -25.80 -1.18 13.34
N GLN A 167 -25.61 -1.50 14.59
CA GLN A 167 -26.30 -2.64 15.16
C GLN A 167 -27.79 -2.29 15.12
N ALA A 168 -28.57 -3.20 14.57
CA ALA A 168 -30.00 -3.13 14.58
C ALA A 168 -30.46 -2.94 16.03
N ALA A 169 -30.94 -1.75 16.34
CA ALA A 169 -31.68 -1.51 17.54
C ALA A 169 -33.06 -2.18 17.37
N GLU A 170 -33.14 -3.43 17.82
CA GLU A 170 -34.40 -4.00 18.27
C GLU A 170 -34.36 -4.01 19.79
N GLN A 171 -35.16 -3.09 20.37
CA GLN A 171 -35.69 -3.11 21.72
C GLN A 171 -34.66 -3.01 22.86
N ASP A 172 -34.42 -1.84 23.39
CA ASP A 172 -34.81 -1.39 24.72
C ASP A 172 -34.10 -0.06 25.03
N GLU A 173 -34.88 0.86 25.65
CA GLU A 173 -34.48 2.17 26.08
C GLU A 173 -33.44 2.07 27.20
N GLU A 174 -32.18 2.44 26.90
CA GLU A 174 -31.29 3.12 27.85
C GLU A 174 -30.14 3.75 27.07
N LEU A 175 -29.79 5.01 27.41
CA LEU A 175 -28.78 5.87 26.79
C LEU A 175 -27.42 5.18 26.63
N PRO A 176 -26.82 5.08 25.44
CA PRO A 176 -25.43 4.68 25.32
C PRO A 176 -24.53 5.90 25.47
N THR A 177 -24.03 6.12 26.65
CA THR A 177 -22.77 6.76 26.88
C THR A 177 -21.71 5.69 26.66
N GLU A 178 -21.09 5.71 25.49
CA GLU A 178 -19.71 5.32 25.26
C GLU A 178 -19.50 5.13 23.76
N PHE A 179 -18.41 5.67 23.25
CA PHE A 179 -18.00 5.70 21.86
C PHE A 179 -18.18 4.35 21.19
N SER A 180 -19.10 4.22 20.23
CA SER A 180 -19.20 3.04 19.39
C SER A 180 -17.90 2.93 18.59
N GLU A 181 -17.06 1.97 18.94
CA GLU A 181 -15.86 1.63 18.18
C GLU A 181 -16.27 1.26 16.75
N GLY A 182 -16.08 2.20 15.82
CA GLY A 182 -16.25 1.94 14.41
C GLY A 182 -15.16 0.97 13.94
N TYR A 183 -15.54 -0.18 13.44
CA TYR A 183 -14.55 -1.05 12.82
C TYR A 183 -14.20 -0.57 11.42
N VAL A 184 -12.92 -0.68 11.11
CA VAL A 184 -12.35 -0.20 9.87
C VAL A 184 -12.25 -1.35 8.89
N THR A 185 -12.78 -1.14 7.69
CA THR A 185 -12.62 -2.09 6.58
C THR A 185 -11.77 -1.50 5.48
N VAL A 186 -11.02 -2.36 4.78
CA VAL A 186 -10.28 -1.96 3.60
C VAL A 186 -11.25 -1.55 2.49
N ALA A 187 -11.00 -0.43 1.83
CA ALA A 187 -11.98 0.32 1.03
C ALA A 187 -12.57 -0.43 -0.19
N LEU A 188 -11.95 -1.49 -0.69
CA LEU A 188 -12.32 -2.16 -1.94
C LEU A 188 -13.17 -3.43 -1.76
N GLY A 189 -13.43 -3.85 -0.51
CA GLY A 189 -14.33 -4.96 -0.19
C GLY A 189 -13.74 -6.36 -0.39
N ASN A 190 -14.58 -7.39 -0.22
CA ASN A 190 -14.15 -8.78 -0.17
C ASN A 190 -13.56 -9.29 -1.49
N THR A 191 -14.13 -8.91 -2.64
CA THR A 191 -13.63 -9.32 -3.96
C THR A 191 -12.15 -8.95 -4.15
N TRP A 192 -11.77 -7.75 -3.74
CA TRP A 192 -10.38 -7.32 -3.78
C TRP A 192 -9.51 -8.09 -2.78
N SER A 193 -10.03 -8.32 -1.58
CA SER A 193 -9.32 -9.03 -0.51
C SER A 193 -8.83 -10.43 -0.90
N HIS A 194 -9.58 -11.12 -1.76
CA HIS A 194 -9.21 -12.45 -2.25
C HIS A 194 -8.07 -12.43 -3.28
N ASN A 195 -7.87 -11.30 -3.96
CA ASN A 195 -6.87 -11.18 -5.02
C ASN A 195 -5.48 -10.79 -4.53
N VAL A 196 -5.33 -10.30 -3.29
CA VAL A 196 -4.03 -9.96 -2.72
C VAL A 196 -3.47 -11.13 -1.91
N ASN A 197 -2.16 -11.37 -2.05
CA ASN A 197 -1.47 -12.44 -1.33
C ASN A 197 -1.12 -12.01 0.10
N THR A 198 -0.56 -10.81 0.23
CA THR A 198 -0.13 -10.23 1.51
C THR A 198 -0.85 -8.90 1.74
N ARG A 199 -1.28 -8.65 2.98
CA ARG A 199 -1.85 -7.37 3.39
C ARG A 199 -1.11 -6.84 4.60
N LEU A 200 -0.59 -5.64 4.45
CA LEU A 200 -0.03 -4.85 5.52
C LEU A 200 -1.03 -3.74 5.88
N ILE A 201 -1.34 -3.61 7.16
CA ILE A 201 -2.22 -2.53 7.65
C ILE A 201 -1.38 -1.57 8.47
N LEU A 202 -1.45 -0.30 8.09
CA LEU A 202 -0.79 0.79 8.78
C LEU A 202 -1.78 1.52 9.68
N GLN A 203 -1.34 1.90 10.89
CA GLN A 203 -2.14 2.72 11.80
C GLN A 203 -1.28 3.70 12.59
N TYR A 204 -1.92 4.73 13.15
CA TYR A 204 -1.31 5.61 14.12
C TYR A 204 -1.30 4.96 15.50
N LEU A 205 -0.20 5.12 16.24
CA LEU A 205 -0.14 4.84 17.69
C LEU A 205 -0.22 6.14 18.48
N ASN A 206 0.56 7.13 18.07
CA ASN A 206 0.57 8.50 18.57
C ASN A 206 1.05 9.44 17.47
N ASP A 207 1.40 10.68 17.79
CA ASP A 207 1.79 11.70 16.81
C ASP A 207 2.99 11.30 15.95
N ASP A 208 3.99 10.68 16.56
CA ASP A 208 5.24 10.33 15.89
C ASP A 208 5.33 8.84 15.52
N LYS A 209 4.73 7.97 16.34
CA LYS A 209 4.83 6.51 16.18
C LYS A 209 3.64 5.95 15.42
N ARG A 210 3.96 5.07 14.52
CA ARG A 210 3.03 4.31 13.70
C ARG A 210 3.30 2.82 13.84
N GLN A 211 2.34 2.02 13.43
CA GLN A 211 2.46 0.57 13.47
C GLN A 211 2.08 -0.02 12.11
N VAL A 212 2.84 -1.00 11.68
CA VAL A 212 2.51 -1.88 10.55
C VAL A 212 2.16 -3.26 11.09
N MET A 213 1.02 -3.79 10.65
CA MET A 213 0.55 -5.13 10.98
C MET A 213 0.53 -6.00 9.74
N VAL A 214 1.07 -7.21 9.83
CA VAL A 214 0.95 -8.25 8.79
C VAL A 214 -0.41 -8.91 8.98
N ALA A 215 -1.45 -8.35 8.38
CA ALA A 215 -2.83 -8.78 8.56
C ALA A 215 -3.21 -10.01 7.71
N LYS A 216 -2.50 -10.27 6.63
CA LYS A 216 -2.63 -11.44 5.77
C LYS A 216 -1.29 -11.75 5.15
N SER A 217 -0.84 -12.98 5.24
CA SER A 217 0.35 -13.43 4.53
C SER A 217 0.34 -14.95 4.37
N PRO A 218 0.77 -15.49 3.20
CA PRO A 218 0.92 -16.94 3.03
C PRO A 218 2.22 -17.48 3.66
N VAL A 219 3.14 -16.60 4.09
CA VAL A 219 4.50 -16.98 4.51
C VAL A 219 4.90 -16.43 5.88
N ALA A 220 4.11 -15.52 6.45
CA ALA A 220 4.41 -14.91 7.74
C ALA A 220 3.18 -14.95 8.64
N PRO A 221 3.35 -15.17 9.97
CA PRO A 221 2.27 -15.08 10.93
C PRO A 221 1.82 -13.62 11.11
N PHE A 222 0.69 -13.44 11.78
CA PHE A 222 0.30 -12.11 12.24
C PHE A 222 1.40 -11.54 13.15
N THR A 223 1.89 -10.36 12.76
CA THR A 223 2.97 -9.68 13.48
C THR A 223 2.78 -8.19 13.32
N ALA A 224 3.06 -7.43 14.36
CA ALA A 224 3.00 -5.98 14.34
C ALA A 224 4.36 -5.38 14.68
N PHE A 225 4.74 -4.31 13.97
CA PHE A 225 5.99 -3.58 14.16
C PHE A 225 5.71 -2.09 14.27
N ASN A 226 6.32 -1.44 15.24
CA ASN A 226 6.26 0.01 15.36
C ASN A 226 7.32 0.66 14.47
N TYR A 227 7.00 1.83 13.92
CA TYR A 227 7.92 2.58 13.08
C TYR A 227 7.69 4.09 13.18
N THR A 228 8.70 4.83 12.76
CA THR A 228 8.68 6.27 12.55
C THR A 228 9.05 6.58 11.10
N ILE A 229 8.69 7.77 10.62
CA ILE A 229 9.08 8.26 9.30
C ILE A 229 10.17 9.33 9.52
N GLN A 230 11.35 9.05 8.99
CA GLN A 230 12.54 9.90 9.12
C GLN A 230 13.13 10.24 7.75
N LYS A 231 14.28 10.91 7.71
CA LYS A 231 14.97 11.27 6.46
C LYS A 231 15.34 10.04 5.63
N ASP A 232 15.82 9.00 6.27
CA ASP A 232 16.20 7.72 5.67
C ASP A 232 15.00 6.77 5.39
N GLY A 233 13.80 7.30 5.49
CA GLY A 233 12.57 6.59 5.17
C GLY A 233 11.83 6.08 6.40
N ILE A 234 11.39 4.83 6.36
CA ILE A 234 10.69 4.18 7.46
C ILE A 234 11.69 3.43 8.31
N ILE A 235 11.73 3.79 9.59
CA ILE A 235 12.64 3.22 10.57
C ILE A 235 11.85 2.45 11.61
N GLN A 236 12.20 1.18 11.76
CA GLN A 236 11.61 0.34 12.79
C GLN A 236 12.05 0.82 14.18
N ASP A 237 11.10 0.92 15.10
CA ASP A 237 11.39 1.22 16.50
C ASP A 237 12.00 -0.04 17.16
N ALA A 238 13.24 0.08 17.61
CA ALA A 238 13.97 -1.03 18.24
C ALA A 238 13.37 -1.45 19.60
N GLU A 239 12.65 -0.55 20.27
CA GLU A 239 12.02 -0.83 21.57
C GLU A 239 10.65 -1.53 21.44
N GLY A 240 10.05 -1.50 20.26
CA GLY A 240 8.79 -2.19 19.97
C GLY A 240 9.05 -3.64 19.58
N ALA A 241 9.04 -4.56 20.56
CA ALA A 241 9.04 -5.98 20.25
C ALA A 241 7.90 -6.31 19.29
N ALA A 242 8.18 -7.13 18.27
CA ALA A 242 7.14 -7.66 17.42
C ALA A 242 6.07 -8.36 18.31
N VAL A 243 4.85 -7.83 18.29
CA VAL A 243 3.76 -8.43 19.03
C VAL A 243 3.22 -9.58 18.18
N TYR A 244 3.59 -10.81 18.57
CA TYR A 244 3.03 -12.02 17.97
C TYR A 244 1.78 -12.43 18.73
N ALA A 245 0.62 -12.36 18.11
CA ALA A 245 -0.64 -12.70 18.73
C ALA A 245 -1.11 -14.15 18.48
N GLY A 246 -0.37 -14.93 17.70
CA GLY A 246 -0.62 -16.38 17.53
C GLY A 246 -1.88 -16.78 16.75
N THR A 247 -2.78 -15.85 16.46
CA THR A 247 -4.04 -16.10 15.76
C THR A 247 -4.08 -15.36 14.42
N ASP A 248 -4.54 -16.05 13.37
CA ASP A 248 -4.77 -15.43 12.07
C ASP A 248 -5.94 -14.43 12.18
N PRO A 249 -5.68 -13.12 12.00
CA PRO A 249 -6.72 -12.10 12.05
C PRO A 249 -7.64 -12.12 10.82
N GLY A 250 -7.43 -13.02 9.87
CA GLY A 250 -8.32 -13.20 8.72
C GLY A 250 -9.75 -13.52 9.13
N VAL A 251 -9.96 -13.95 10.36
CA VAL A 251 -11.27 -14.28 10.98
C VAL A 251 -11.71 -13.21 11.99
N GLN A 252 -10.82 -12.32 12.43
CA GLN A 252 -11.14 -11.27 13.40
C GLN A 252 -11.19 -9.89 12.76
N GLN A 253 -12.13 -9.07 13.22
CA GLN A 253 -12.21 -7.67 12.83
C GLN A 253 -11.01 -6.94 13.41
N ILE A 254 -10.13 -6.44 12.53
CA ILE A 254 -8.98 -5.65 12.96
C ILE A 254 -9.46 -4.23 13.24
N SER A 255 -9.37 -3.80 14.48
CA SER A 255 -9.57 -2.39 14.86
C SER A 255 -8.34 -1.58 14.45
N VAL A 256 -8.52 -0.53 13.67
CA VAL A 256 -7.44 0.34 13.20
C VAL A 256 -7.69 1.77 13.65
N ARG A 257 -6.71 2.39 14.28
CA ARG A 257 -6.75 3.81 14.60
C ARG A 257 -6.60 4.64 13.32
N SER A 258 -7.65 5.34 12.93
CA SER A 258 -7.74 6.11 11.69
C SER A 258 -7.35 7.58 11.85
N SER A 259 -7.25 8.08 13.07
CA SER A 259 -6.86 9.45 13.40
C SER A 259 -5.95 9.48 14.62
N LEU A 260 -5.20 10.57 14.76
CA LEU A 260 -4.46 10.86 15.99
C LEU A 260 -5.46 11.14 17.13
N PRO A 261 -5.16 10.73 18.38
CA PRO A 261 -5.95 11.15 19.52
C PRO A 261 -5.90 12.66 19.61
N PHE A 262 -7.06 13.29 19.68
CA PHE A 262 -7.13 14.72 20.00
C PHE A 262 -6.63 14.94 21.44
N HIS A 263 -5.65 15.82 21.60
CA HIS A 263 -5.21 16.34 22.90
C HIS A 263 -6.10 17.47 23.34
#